data_4e2b77a02102f7af1134c36a5738ce34
#
_entry.id   4e2b77a02102f7af1134c36a5738ce34
#
_cell.length_a   1.000
_cell.length_b   1.000
_cell.length_c   1.000
_cell.angle_alpha   90.00
_cell.angle_beta   90.00
_cell.angle_gamma   90.00
#
_symmetry.space_group_name_H-M   'P 1'
#
loop_
_entity.id
_entity.type
_entity.pdbx_description
1 polymer ?
#
loop_
_entity_poly.entity_id
_entity_poly.type
_entity_poly.pdbx_seq_one_letter_code
_entity_poly.pdbx_strand_id
1 'polypeptide(L)'
;EKLNRGVVAIRENPSEVIVSWRYLSSDPIQTGFNVYRDGKKLTDTPITVSTLFRDKNNSQKTAVYEVRPVLKGKETHHIDGTYTLPENAPLGYLEIPLQKPADGITPAGDTYTYSPNDASIGDVDGDGEYEIILKWDPSNSHDNAHEGYTGEVYIDCYRMNGEQLWRINLGKNIRAGAHYTQFMVYDLDGDGKAEVVMRTADGTIDSKGKVIGDANADYREEGTFDPSRNQIMKQGRILKGKEYLTVFSGDTGEALHTIDYIPARGNVADWGDAKSNRSDRFLACVAYLDGVHPSVVMCRGYYTRTVLAAFDWNGKELKNRWVFDSNHPGCEQYAGQGNHNLRVGDVDGDGCDEIIYGSCAIDHNGKGLYSTRMGHGDAIHLTHFDPSRKGLQVWDCHENKRDGSTYRDAATGEVLLQLKSNTDVGRCMAADIDPTHPGVEMWSGDSQGIRNVKGEIIAPKMRNMPTNMAVWWDGDLLRELLDRSMIIKYDWENKKFVPLVKFTGTLFNNGTKSNPCLQGDIIGDWREEVLVRSEDNASLRLYVSTIPTEYRFHTFLEEPIYRISIAT
;
A
#
# COMPACT_ATOMS: atom_id res chain seq x y z
N GLU A 1 9.92 9.22 -12.15
CA GLU A 1 10.67 9.74 -10.98
C GLU A 1 12.15 9.39 -11.13
N LYS A 2 13.03 10.28 -10.68
CA LYS A 2 14.48 10.07 -10.69
C LYS A 2 14.98 9.99 -9.26
N LEU A 3 15.18 8.78 -8.76
CA LEU A 3 15.59 8.56 -7.37
C LEU A 3 17.03 9.00 -7.12
N ASN A 4 17.27 9.55 -5.93
CA ASN A 4 18.59 9.81 -5.38
C ASN A 4 19.19 8.55 -4.72
N ARG A 5 20.35 8.67 -4.09
CA ARG A 5 21.07 7.53 -3.46
C ARG A 5 20.34 6.92 -2.26
N GLY A 6 19.34 7.56 -1.68
CA GLY A 6 18.55 7.06 -0.56
C GLY A 6 19.39 6.56 0.61
N VAL A 7 20.42 7.29 0.99
CA VAL A 7 21.30 6.94 2.12
C VAL A 7 20.53 7.05 3.41
N VAL A 8 20.61 6.03 4.26
CA VAL A 8 20.07 6.04 5.62
C VAL A 8 21.11 5.47 6.59
N ALA A 9 21.18 6.02 7.78
CA ALA A 9 22.01 5.52 8.86
C ALA A 9 21.13 5.23 10.09
N ILE A 10 21.11 3.98 10.52
CA ILE A 10 20.29 3.51 11.64
C ILE A 10 21.18 2.99 12.75
N ARG A 11 20.96 3.48 13.95
CA ARG A 11 21.64 2.96 15.14
C ARG A 11 21.08 1.59 15.49
N GLU A 12 21.89 0.53 15.31
CA GLU A 12 21.50 -0.84 15.65
C GLU A 12 21.57 -1.09 17.16
N ASN A 13 22.62 -0.58 17.77
CA ASN A 13 22.87 -0.66 19.21
C ASN A 13 23.72 0.57 19.65
N PRO A 14 23.99 0.76 20.94
CA PRO A 14 24.74 1.94 21.43
C PRO A 14 26.13 2.15 20.81
N SER A 15 26.73 1.13 20.21
CA SER A 15 28.09 1.17 19.67
C SER A 15 28.20 1.00 18.15
N GLU A 16 27.09 0.73 17.47
CA GLU A 16 27.10 0.41 16.04
C GLU A 16 25.97 1.13 15.29
N VAL A 17 26.31 1.59 14.08
CA VAL A 17 25.41 2.23 13.12
C VAL A 17 25.48 1.44 11.83
N ILE A 18 24.33 1.11 11.26
CA ILE A 18 24.20 0.52 9.93
C ILE A 18 23.91 1.65 8.95
N VAL A 19 24.72 1.76 7.92
CA VAL A 19 24.53 2.68 6.79
C VAL A 19 24.13 1.85 5.59
N SER A 20 23.00 2.16 4.98
CA SER A 20 22.55 1.51 3.74
C SER A 20 22.14 2.55 2.70
N TRP A 21 22.10 2.14 1.43
CA TRP A 21 21.82 3.02 0.31
C TRP A 21 21.28 2.27 -0.89
N ARG A 22 20.60 3.00 -1.78
CA ARG A 22 20.08 2.43 -3.03
C ARG A 22 21.21 2.08 -4.01
N TYR A 23 21.08 0.93 -4.64
CA TYR A 23 21.75 0.63 -5.89
C TYR A 23 20.81 0.99 -7.03
N LEU A 24 21.18 1.97 -7.84
CA LEU A 24 20.32 2.52 -8.89
C LEU A 24 20.58 1.80 -10.23
N SER A 25 19.58 1.71 -11.08
CA SER A 25 19.70 1.14 -12.42
C SER A 25 20.72 1.90 -13.30
N SER A 26 20.94 3.16 -13.00
CA SER A 26 21.97 4.00 -13.62
C SER A 26 23.40 3.67 -13.18
N ASP A 27 23.59 2.90 -12.11
CA ASP A 27 24.90 2.49 -11.64
C ASP A 27 25.46 1.35 -12.51
N PRO A 28 26.66 1.48 -13.12
CA PRO A 28 27.30 0.35 -13.78
C PRO A 28 27.53 -0.83 -12.84
N ILE A 29 27.43 -2.06 -13.34
CA ILE A 29 27.50 -3.28 -12.53
C ILE A 29 28.78 -3.41 -11.68
N GLN A 30 29.88 -2.78 -12.12
CA GLN A 30 31.17 -2.77 -11.38
C GLN A 30 31.29 -1.63 -10.37
N THR A 31 30.23 -0.83 -10.16
CA THR A 31 30.27 0.28 -9.21
C THR A 31 30.47 -0.25 -7.79
N GLY A 32 31.53 0.21 -7.13
CA GLY A 32 31.74 0.05 -5.70
C GLY A 32 31.37 1.33 -4.95
N PHE A 33 31.35 1.27 -3.64
CA PHE A 33 30.97 2.41 -2.81
C PHE A 33 31.94 2.61 -1.66
N ASN A 34 32.34 3.86 -1.43
CA ASN A 34 33.03 4.27 -0.23
C ASN A 34 32.08 4.97 0.73
N VAL A 35 32.24 4.70 2.02
CA VAL A 35 31.45 5.29 3.10
C VAL A 35 32.31 6.23 3.93
N TYR A 36 31.75 7.38 4.25
CA TYR A 36 32.36 8.42 5.05
C TYR A 36 31.49 8.76 6.25
N ARG A 37 32.12 9.17 7.35
CA ARG A 37 31.48 9.80 8.51
C ARG A 37 32.20 11.09 8.85
N ASP A 38 31.48 12.20 8.87
CA ASP A 38 31.99 13.53 9.18
C ASP A 38 33.24 13.89 8.33
N GLY A 39 33.20 13.53 7.03
CA GLY A 39 34.26 13.71 6.06
C GLY A 39 35.43 12.72 6.15
N LYS A 40 35.43 11.82 7.14
CA LYS A 40 36.44 10.77 7.29
C LYS A 40 36.02 9.49 6.59
N LYS A 41 36.84 9.00 5.65
CA LYS A 41 36.62 7.71 4.99
C LYS A 41 36.67 6.55 6.00
N LEU A 42 35.68 5.65 5.94
CA LEU A 42 35.56 4.48 6.80
C LEU A 42 35.94 3.17 6.10
N THR A 43 35.80 3.10 4.79
CA THR A 43 36.08 1.91 3.98
C THR A 43 37.53 1.89 3.50
N ASP A 44 38.25 0.79 3.70
CA ASP A 44 39.62 0.61 3.16
C ASP A 44 39.58 0.35 1.65
N THR A 45 38.61 -0.44 1.21
CA THR A 45 38.31 -0.76 -0.21
C THR A 45 36.85 -0.50 -0.50
N PRO A 46 36.50 -0.11 -1.75
CA PRO A 46 35.10 0.08 -2.11
C PRO A 46 34.27 -1.20 -1.92
N ILE A 47 33.06 -1.06 -1.36
CA ILE A 47 32.11 -2.14 -1.17
C ILE A 47 31.46 -2.46 -2.53
N THR A 48 31.46 -3.73 -2.94
CA THR A 48 30.91 -4.18 -4.23
C THR A 48 29.88 -5.30 -4.11
N VAL A 49 29.75 -5.91 -2.93
CA VAL A 49 28.92 -7.10 -2.71
C VAL A 49 27.51 -6.70 -2.26
N SER A 50 27.39 -5.69 -1.43
CA SER A 50 26.12 -5.19 -0.91
C SER A 50 26.09 -3.65 -0.94
N THR A 51 24.97 -3.08 -0.56
CA THR A 51 24.81 -1.64 -0.31
C THR A 51 24.53 -1.35 1.15
N LEU A 52 25.32 -1.99 2.01
CA LEU A 52 25.25 -1.88 3.47
C LEU A 52 26.64 -1.84 4.06
N PHE A 53 26.83 -1.00 5.08
CA PHE A 53 28.08 -0.87 5.83
C PHE A 53 27.80 -0.76 7.33
N ARG A 54 28.56 -1.50 8.14
CA ARG A 54 28.52 -1.45 9.60
C ARG A 54 29.63 -0.57 10.14
N ASP A 55 29.25 0.56 10.74
CA ASP A 55 30.17 1.49 11.37
C ASP A 55 30.19 1.29 12.90
N LYS A 56 31.39 1.14 13.48
CA LYS A 56 31.60 1.19 14.93
C LYS A 56 31.57 2.64 15.40
N ASN A 57 30.41 3.09 15.85
CA ASN A 57 30.18 4.46 16.30
C ASN A 57 29.45 4.46 17.65
N ASN A 58 30.19 4.63 18.72
CA ASN A 58 29.66 4.74 20.08
C ASN A 58 29.29 6.17 20.50
N SER A 59 29.53 7.17 19.64
CA SER A 59 29.11 8.55 19.89
C SER A 59 27.61 8.69 19.71
N GLN A 60 26.95 9.32 20.66
CA GLN A 60 25.53 9.68 20.56
C GLN A 60 25.29 11.05 19.91
N LYS A 61 26.37 11.75 19.50
CA LYS A 61 26.27 13.04 18.82
C LYS A 61 25.79 12.87 17.39
N THR A 62 25.27 13.96 16.84
CA THR A 62 24.97 14.05 15.40
C THR A 62 26.18 13.65 14.57
N ALA A 63 25.95 12.86 13.52
CA ALA A 63 26.99 12.43 12.57
C ALA A 63 26.46 12.50 11.14
N VAL A 64 27.29 12.96 10.21
CA VAL A 64 26.94 13.02 8.79
C VAL A 64 27.60 11.83 8.09
N TYR A 65 26.77 10.93 7.55
CA TYR A 65 27.23 9.84 6.69
C TYR A 65 27.11 10.22 5.23
N GLU A 66 28.09 9.80 4.43
CA GLU A 66 28.13 10.02 3.00
C GLU A 66 28.55 8.74 2.29
N VAL A 67 27.89 8.42 1.18
CA VAL A 67 28.19 7.29 0.31
C VAL A 67 28.60 7.81 -1.05
N ARG A 68 29.80 7.43 -1.51
CA ARG A 68 30.36 7.87 -2.79
C ARG A 68 30.56 6.67 -3.72
N PRO A 69 29.94 6.67 -4.91
CA PRO A 69 30.19 5.64 -5.90
C PRO A 69 31.63 5.72 -6.44
N VAL A 70 32.21 4.55 -6.67
CA VAL A 70 33.56 4.37 -7.21
C VAL A 70 33.50 3.50 -8.46
N LEU A 71 33.89 4.04 -9.60
CA LEU A 71 33.93 3.32 -10.85
C LEU A 71 35.34 3.40 -11.47
N LYS A 72 35.93 2.25 -11.79
CA LYS A 72 37.29 2.14 -12.36
C LYS A 72 38.35 2.93 -11.52
N GLY A 73 38.23 2.85 -10.20
CA GLY A 73 39.10 3.52 -9.25
C GLY A 73 38.91 5.04 -9.11
N LYS A 74 37.92 5.60 -9.78
CA LYS A 74 37.53 7.01 -9.64
C LYS A 74 36.28 7.13 -8.76
N GLU A 75 36.41 7.89 -7.69
CA GLU A 75 35.31 8.24 -6.79
C GLU A 75 34.57 9.48 -7.32
N THR A 76 33.26 9.46 -7.25
CA THR A 76 32.40 10.60 -7.55
C THR A 76 31.71 11.08 -6.28
N HIS A 77 31.64 12.42 -6.13
CA HIS A 77 30.95 13.07 -5.03
C HIS A 77 29.58 13.59 -5.52
N HIS A 78 28.52 13.18 -4.87
CA HIS A 78 27.17 13.63 -5.14
C HIS A 78 26.53 14.14 -3.84
N ILE A 79 25.87 15.28 -3.89
CA ILE A 79 25.20 15.89 -2.72
C ILE A 79 24.09 14.99 -2.18
N ASP A 80 23.42 14.26 -3.06
CA ASP A 80 22.32 13.35 -2.75
C ASP A 80 22.74 12.03 -2.05
N GLY A 81 24.05 11.82 -1.87
CA GLY A 81 24.61 10.65 -1.18
C GLY A 81 24.86 10.84 0.31
N THR A 82 24.11 11.69 1.01
CA THR A 82 24.34 12.03 2.42
C THR A 82 23.11 11.76 3.30
N TYR A 83 23.38 11.47 4.58
CA TYR A 83 22.36 11.34 5.62
C TYR A 83 22.89 11.88 6.96
N THR A 84 22.08 12.67 7.65
CA THR A 84 22.43 13.18 8.97
C THR A 84 21.74 12.33 10.05
N LEU A 85 22.53 11.48 10.72
CA LEU A 85 22.07 10.74 11.90
C LEU A 85 21.93 11.73 13.07
N PRO A 86 20.73 11.92 13.64
CA PRO A 86 20.53 12.89 14.71
C PRO A 86 21.21 12.46 16.02
N GLU A 87 21.41 13.44 16.89
CA GLU A 87 21.84 13.17 18.26
C GLU A 87 20.82 12.28 19.00
N ASN A 88 21.32 11.28 19.74
CA ASN A 88 20.50 10.31 20.48
C ASN A 88 19.46 9.59 19.60
N ALA A 89 19.79 9.29 18.34
CA ALA A 89 18.94 8.55 17.43
C ALA A 89 18.41 7.25 18.08
N PRO A 90 17.15 6.90 17.87
CA PRO A 90 16.57 5.67 18.41
C PRO A 90 17.22 4.42 17.79
N LEU A 91 17.00 3.26 18.42
CA LEU A 91 17.56 2.00 17.94
C LEU A 91 16.61 1.32 16.95
N GLY A 92 17.11 0.98 15.78
CA GLY A 92 16.44 0.15 14.79
C GLY A 92 15.43 0.86 13.88
N TYR A 93 15.18 2.15 14.04
CA TYR A 93 14.24 2.90 13.21
C TYR A 93 14.60 4.38 13.08
N LEU A 94 14.05 5.00 12.04
CA LEU A 94 13.97 6.45 11.86
C LEU A 94 12.67 6.96 12.47
N GLU A 95 12.71 7.93 13.36
CA GLU A 95 11.52 8.57 13.92
C GLU A 95 11.13 9.80 13.11
N ILE A 96 9.86 9.86 12.71
CA ILE A 96 9.29 10.92 11.89
C ILE A 96 8.20 11.61 12.71
N PRO A 97 8.48 12.77 13.31
CA PRO A 97 7.50 13.53 14.08
C PRO A 97 6.30 13.97 13.23
N LEU A 98 5.12 13.96 13.79
CA LEU A 98 3.87 14.30 13.10
C LEU A 98 3.17 15.51 13.73
N GLN A 99 2.37 16.20 12.92
CA GLN A 99 1.48 17.27 13.33
C GLN A 99 0.03 16.75 13.42
N LYS A 100 -0.28 16.09 14.53
CA LYS A 100 -1.60 15.48 14.74
C LYS A 100 -2.72 16.53 14.59
N PRO A 101 -3.80 16.22 13.84
CA PRO A 101 -4.97 17.11 13.76
C PRO A 101 -5.62 17.30 15.14
N ALA A 102 -6.29 18.45 15.33
CA ALA A 102 -7.03 18.74 16.55
C ALA A 102 -8.19 17.75 16.74
N ASP A 103 -8.47 17.42 17.99
CA ASP A 103 -9.63 16.62 18.38
C ASP A 103 -10.92 17.34 17.98
N GLY A 104 -11.99 16.59 17.71
CA GLY A 104 -13.26 17.13 17.26
C GLY A 104 -14.46 16.60 18.04
N ILE A 105 -15.63 17.14 17.69
CA ILE A 105 -16.92 16.74 18.26
C ILE A 105 -17.91 16.53 17.10
N THR A 106 -18.63 15.42 17.11
CA THR A 106 -19.66 15.11 16.11
C THR A 106 -20.94 15.93 16.35
N PRO A 107 -21.86 16.03 15.37
CA PRO A 107 -23.17 16.63 15.59
C PRO A 107 -24.01 15.96 16.69
N ALA A 108 -23.72 14.71 17.04
CA ALA A 108 -24.35 13.98 18.15
C ALA A 108 -23.70 14.27 19.52
N GLY A 109 -22.60 15.02 19.55
CA GLY A 109 -21.89 15.38 20.77
C GLY A 109 -20.76 14.42 21.16
N ASP A 110 -20.48 13.40 20.37
CA ASP A 110 -19.40 12.46 20.63
C ASP A 110 -18.04 13.10 20.28
N THR A 111 -17.08 12.99 21.17
CA THR A 111 -15.70 13.46 20.94
C THR A 111 -14.90 12.40 20.18
N TYR A 112 -13.95 12.85 19.36
CA TYR A 112 -13.00 11.97 18.67
C TYR A 112 -11.61 12.61 18.57
N THR A 113 -10.62 11.77 18.46
CA THR A 113 -9.22 12.13 18.24
C THR A 113 -8.71 11.47 16.95
N TYR A 114 -7.43 11.65 16.61
CA TYR A 114 -6.86 11.14 15.37
C TYR A 114 -5.70 10.18 15.60
N SER A 115 -5.54 9.24 14.69
CA SER A 115 -4.36 8.40 14.58
C SER A 115 -3.86 8.34 13.14
N PRO A 116 -2.53 8.22 12.92
CA PRO A 116 -1.97 7.90 11.61
C PRO A 116 -2.54 6.56 11.11
N ASN A 117 -2.91 6.51 9.84
CA ASN A 117 -3.47 5.31 9.22
C ASN A 117 -2.66 4.91 7.99
N ASP A 118 -3.29 4.70 6.83
CA ASP A 118 -2.59 4.30 5.62
C ASP A 118 -1.68 5.43 5.11
N ALA A 119 -0.53 5.04 4.57
CA ALA A 119 0.39 5.93 3.92
C ALA A 119 0.79 5.41 2.54
N SER A 120 1.22 6.32 1.68
CA SER A 120 1.91 6.05 0.43
C SER A 120 3.11 6.97 0.30
N ILE A 121 3.94 6.76 -0.70
CA ILE A 121 5.15 7.57 -0.94
C ILE A 121 5.20 8.06 -2.38
N GLY A 122 5.84 9.20 -2.59
CA GLY A 122 6.18 9.74 -3.90
C GLY A 122 7.21 10.85 -3.78
N ASP A 123 8.02 11.02 -4.80
CA ASP A 123 8.87 12.19 -4.96
C ASP A 123 7.98 13.35 -5.42
N VAL A 124 7.52 14.18 -4.48
CA VAL A 124 6.54 15.23 -4.78
C VAL A 124 7.15 16.52 -5.28
N ASP A 125 8.44 16.77 -5.00
CA ASP A 125 9.12 18.01 -5.39
C ASP A 125 10.22 17.81 -6.44
N GLY A 126 10.54 16.56 -6.79
CA GLY A 126 11.49 16.19 -7.84
C GLY A 126 12.94 16.18 -7.37
N ASP A 127 13.20 16.06 -6.08
CA ASP A 127 14.55 16.02 -5.51
C ASP A 127 15.15 14.60 -5.43
N GLY A 128 14.35 13.58 -5.73
CA GLY A 128 14.72 12.16 -5.72
C GLY A 128 14.61 11.48 -4.37
N GLU A 129 14.17 12.19 -3.33
CA GLU A 129 13.71 11.60 -2.06
C GLU A 129 12.21 11.39 -2.11
N TYR A 130 11.72 10.45 -1.31
CA TYR A 130 10.28 10.25 -1.18
C TYR A 130 9.73 10.96 0.03
N GLU A 131 8.63 11.68 -0.19
CA GLU A 131 7.75 12.17 0.85
C GLU A 131 6.70 11.11 1.20
N ILE A 132 6.19 11.21 2.43
CA ILE A 132 5.13 10.36 2.96
C ILE A 132 3.80 11.08 2.83
N ILE A 133 2.86 10.49 2.10
CA ILE A 133 1.47 10.94 2.05
C ILE A 133 0.68 10.09 3.04
N LEU A 134 0.17 10.73 4.09
CA LEU A 134 -0.42 10.07 5.26
C LEU A 134 -1.90 10.42 5.42
N LYS A 135 -2.74 9.40 5.53
CA LYS A 135 -4.14 9.53 5.93
C LYS A 135 -4.27 9.53 7.45
N TRP A 136 -4.96 10.52 8.00
CA TRP A 136 -5.39 10.56 9.39
C TRP A 136 -6.79 10.00 9.54
N ASP A 137 -6.94 9.02 10.43
CA ASP A 137 -8.21 8.36 10.70
C ASP A 137 -8.77 8.84 12.05
N PRO A 138 -10.03 9.34 12.10
CA PRO A 138 -10.64 9.70 13.35
C PRO A 138 -10.98 8.44 14.17
N SER A 139 -10.88 8.52 15.49
CA SER A 139 -11.12 7.40 16.41
C SER A 139 -12.55 6.84 16.36
N ASN A 140 -13.48 7.59 15.79
CA ASN A 140 -14.87 7.21 15.53
C ASN A 140 -15.12 6.83 14.06
N SER A 141 -14.11 6.39 13.34
CA SER A 141 -14.30 5.81 12.00
C SER A 141 -15.14 4.53 12.08
N HIS A 142 -15.91 4.27 11.03
CA HIS A 142 -16.85 3.14 10.99
C HIS A 142 -16.66 2.28 9.75
N ASP A 143 -16.84 0.97 9.91
CA ASP A 143 -17.10 0.10 8.76
C ASP A 143 -18.42 0.51 8.08
N ASN A 144 -18.51 0.27 6.79
CA ASN A 144 -19.69 0.59 5.98
C ASN A 144 -20.98 -0.08 6.48
N ALA A 145 -20.87 -1.18 7.24
CA ALA A 145 -22.02 -1.84 7.84
C ALA A 145 -22.60 -1.10 9.05
N HIS A 146 -21.82 -0.22 9.70
CA HIS A 146 -22.18 0.40 10.99
C HIS A 146 -22.76 1.82 10.81
N GLU A 147 -23.65 2.21 11.72
CA GLU A 147 -24.21 3.55 11.83
C GLU A 147 -23.27 4.47 12.65
N GLY A 148 -23.45 5.77 12.55
CA GLY A 148 -22.78 6.78 13.35
C GLY A 148 -22.06 7.83 12.52
N TYR A 149 -21.94 9.04 13.10
CA TYR A 149 -21.10 10.10 12.55
C TYR A 149 -19.62 9.72 12.65
N THR A 150 -18.83 10.21 11.70
CA THR A 150 -17.37 10.14 11.77
C THR A 150 -16.76 11.53 11.78
N GLY A 151 -15.55 11.66 12.30
CA GLY A 151 -14.72 12.84 12.08
C GLY A 151 -14.34 13.00 10.61
N GLU A 152 -13.80 14.16 10.27
CA GLU A 152 -13.28 14.45 8.94
C GLU A 152 -11.95 13.73 8.73
N VAL A 153 -11.68 13.30 7.50
CA VAL A 153 -10.41 12.68 7.12
C VAL A 153 -9.45 13.74 6.63
N TYR A 154 -8.21 13.69 7.13
CA TYR A 154 -7.12 14.54 6.63
C TYR A 154 -6.11 13.72 5.85
N ILE A 155 -5.53 14.34 4.83
CA ILE A 155 -4.39 13.81 4.09
C ILE A 155 -3.25 14.81 4.23
N ASP A 156 -2.13 14.35 4.74
CA ASP A 156 -0.93 15.16 4.96
C ASP A 156 0.22 14.69 4.07
N CYS A 157 1.14 15.61 3.80
CA CYS A 157 2.44 15.29 3.23
C CYS A 157 3.56 15.64 4.21
N TYR A 158 4.50 14.72 4.41
CA TYR A 158 5.65 14.86 5.29
C TYR A 158 6.94 14.49 4.57
N ARG A 159 7.99 15.27 4.82
CA ARG A 159 9.37 14.80 4.58
C ARG A 159 9.78 13.74 5.60
N MET A 160 10.80 12.96 5.29
CA MET A 160 11.33 11.92 6.20
C MET A 160 11.88 12.50 7.54
N ASN A 161 12.15 13.78 7.62
CA ASN A 161 12.55 14.47 8.84
C ASN A 161 11.39 14.96 9.72
N GLY A 162 10.12 14.74 9.28
CA GLY A 162 8.91 15.16 9.98
C GLY A 162 8.41 16.57 9.63
N GLU A 163 9.03 17.26 8.67
CA GLU A 163 8.51 18.51 8.14
C GLU A 163 7.20 18.26 7.40
N GLN A 164 6.12 18.88 7.86
CA GLN A 164 4.83 18.85 7.18
C GLN A 164 4.81 19.87 6.04
N LEU A 165 4.66 19.39 4.80
CA LEU A 165 4.59 20.25 3.63
C LEU A 165 3.19 20.85 3.44
N TRP A 166 2.16 20.03 3.61
CA TRP A 166 0.77 20.45 3.44
C TRP A 166 -0.21 19.50 4.12
N ARG A 167 -1.46 19.97 4.23
CA ARG A 167 -2.63 19.21 4.71
C ARG A 167 -3.85 19.51 3.86
N ILE A 168 -4.58 18.47 3.48
CA ILE A 168 -5.88 18.53 2.80
C ILE A 168 -6.94 18.02 3.78
N ASN A 169 -8.08 18.73 3.86
CA ASN A 169 -9.24 18.29 4.63
C ASN A 169 -10.33 17.78 3.69
N LEU A 170 -10.66 16.48 3.73
CA LEU A 170 -11.70 15.90 2.89
C LEU A 170 -13.12 16.37 3.25
N GLY A 171 -13.30 16.97 4.42
CA GLY A 171 -14.55 17.56 4.86
C GLY A 171 -15.59 16.55 5.34
N LYS A 172 -16.71 17.09 5.79
CA LYS A 172 -17.80 16.33 6.44
C LYS A 172 -18.60 15.40 5.52
N ASN A 173 -18.51 15.60 4.22
CA ASN A 173 -19.24 14.80 3.21
C ASN A 173 -18.45 13.59 2.70
N ILE A 174 -17.29 13.31 3.27
CA ILE A 174 -16.54 12.05 3.14
C ILE A 174 -16.58 11.34 4.50
N ARG A 175 -17.21 10.18 4.55
CA ARG A 175 -17.25 9.37 5.76
C ARG A 175 -15.91 8.67 6.00
N ALA A 176 -15.48 8.50 7.24
CA ALA A 176 -14.23 7.83 7.59
C ALA A 176 -14.42 6.34 7.86
N GLY A 177 -13.47 5.53 7.43
CA GLY A 177 -13.40 4.08 7.60
C GLY A 177 -12.52 3.43 6.54
N ALA A 178 -12.29 2.15 6.68
CA ALA A 178 -11.31 1.39 5.87
C ALA A 178 -11.61 1.40 4.34
N HIS A 179 -12.85 1.61 3.92
CA HIS A 179 -13.27 1.45 2.53
C HIS A 179 -13.67 2.76 1.83
N TYR A 180 -13.57 3.91 2.50
CA TYR A 180 -14.11 5.16 1.96
C TYR A 180 -13.12 6.00 1.17
N THR A 181 -11.84 5.99 1.56
CA THR A 181 -10.83 6.89 0.97
C THR A 181 -9.66 6.09 0.44
N GLN A 182 -9.60 5.96 -0.87
CA GLN A 182 -8.45 5.48 -1.62
C GLN A 182 -7.73 6.71 -2.19
N PHE A 183 -6.40 6.74 -2.08
CA PHE A 183 -5.59 7.83 -2.64
C PHE A 183 -4.37 7.24 -3.34
N MET A 184 -4.12 7.68 -4.57
CA MET A 184 -3.01 7.21 -5.38
C MET A 184 -1.94 8.29 -5.43
N VAL A 185 -0.69 7.91 -5.19
CA VAL A 185 0.48 8.80 -5.21
C VAL A 185 1.44 8.29 -6.28
N TYR A 186 1.52 9.01 -7.39
CA TYR A 186 2.30 8.58 -8.54
C TYR A 186 2.63 9.75 -9.45
N ASP A 187 3.76 9.71 -10.13
CA ASP A 187 4.12 10.61 -11.22
C ASP A 187 3.29 10.21 -12.47
N LEU A 188 2.12 10.83 -12.61
CA LEU A 188 1.11 10.43 -13.60
C LEU A 188 1.33 11.03 -14.97
N ASP A 189 2.05 12.15 -15.08
CA ASP A 189 2.32 12.81 -16.36
C ASP A 189 3.79 12.72 -16.81
N GLY A 190 4.64 12.09 -15.97
CA GLY A 190 6.04 11.83 -16.29
C GLY A 190 6.95 13.04 -16.14
N ASP A 191 6.55 14.05 -15.39
CA ASP A 191 7.36 15.26 -15.18
C ASP A 191 8.43 15.08 -14.08
N GLY A 192 8.41 13.95 -13.39
CA GLY A 192 9.34 13.59 -12.30
C GLY A 192 8.82 13.92 -10.91
N LYS A 193 7.58 14.42 -10.78
CA LYS A 193 6.93 14.74 -9.51
C LYS A 193 5.62 13.97 -9.39
N ALA A 194 5.39 13.39 -8.22
CA ALA A 194 4.16 12.65 -7.98
C ALA A 194 2.96 13.57 -7.73
N GLU A 195 1.83 13.25 -8.34
CA GLU A 195 0.51 13.77 -7.98
C GLU A 195 -0.16 12.92 -6.91
N VAL A 196 -1.19 13.50 -6.28
CA VAL A 196 -2.11 12.78 -5.41
C VAL A 196 -3.52 12.81 -5.99
N VAL A 197 -4.09 11.64 -6.23
CA VAL A 197 -5.44 11.52 -6.81
C VAL A 197 -6.35 10.78 -5.85
N MET A 198 -7.51 11.37 -5.55
CA MET A 198 -8.49 10.75 -4.66
C MET A 198 -9.91 11.28 -4.87
N ARG A 199 -10.87 10.51 -4.36
CA ARG A 199 -12.26 10.95 -4.29
C ARG A 199 -12.42 12.09 -3.29
N THR A 200 -13.12 13.13 -3.71
CA THR A 200 -13.49 14.30 -2.91
C THR A 200 -15.02 14.53 -2.97
N ALA A 201 -15.51 15.48 -2.20
CA ALA A 201 -16.93 15.84 -2.17
C ALA A 201 -17.10 17.33 -1.96
N ASP A 202 -18.34 17.82 -2.01
CA ASP A 202 -18.66 19.19 -1.61
C ASP A 202 -18.12 19.49 -0.21
N GLY A 203 -17.38 20.59 -0.09
CA GLY A 203 -16.78 21.01 1.17
C GLY A 203 -15.38 20.43 1.45
N THR A 204 -14.78 19.66 0.54
CA THR A 204 -13.33 19.32 0.62
C THR A 204 -12.50 20.60 0.48
N ILE A 205 -11.48 20.76 1.30
CA ILE A 205 -10.62 21.95 1.32
C ILE A 205 -9.18 21.53 1.03
N ASP A 206 -8.59 22.10 -0.01
CA ASP A 206 -7.18 21.86 -0.35
C ASP A 206 -6.21 22.59 0.59
N SER A 207 -4.92 22.38 0.40
CA SER A 207 -3.87 22.97 1.24
C SER A 207 -3.79 24.51 1.18
N LYS A 208 -4.34 25.11 0.14
CA LYS A 208 -4.39 26.57 -0.07
C LYS A 208 -5.69 27.21 0.46
N GLY A 209 -6.59 26.40 1.03
CA GLY A 209 -7.88 26.83 1.54
C GLY A 209 -8.97 26.95 0.46
N LYS A 210 -8.72 26.45 -0.75
CA LYS A 210 -9.73 26.41 -1.82
C LYS A 210 -10.73 25.29 -1.54
N VAL A 211 -12.01 25.63 -1.53
CA VAL A 211 -13.09 24.67 -1.34
C VAL A 211 -13.49 24.06 -2.67
N ILE A 212 -13.61 22.74 -2.69
CA ILE A 212 -14.14 21.98 -3.81
C ILE A 212 -15.66 21.91 -3.66
N GLY A 213 -16.39 22.28 -4.71
CA GLY A 213 -17.85 22.26 -4.74
C GLY A 213 -18.49 23.26 -3.78
N ASP A 214 -19.60 22.86 -3.15
CA ASP A 214 -20.37 23.71 -2.23
C ASP A 214 -19.83 23.61 -0.79
N ALA A 215 -19.28 24.73 -0.28
CA ALA A 215 -18.77 24.83 1.08
C ALA A 215 -19.81 24.62 2.17
N ASN A 216 -21.09 24.87 1.89
CA ASN A 216 -22.19 24.80 2.87
C ASN A 216 -22.91 23.45 2.87
N ALA A 217 -22.64 22.59 1.90
CA ALA A 217 -23.31 21.30 1.80
C ALA A 217 -23.01 20.41 3.01
N ASP A 218 -24.05 19.79 3.53
CA ASP A 218 -23.97 18.73 4.56
C ASP A 218 -24.94 17.62 4.19
N TYR A 219 -24.40 16.49 3.78
CA TYR A 219 -25.17 15.33 3.33
C TYR A 219 -25.26 14.22 4.38
N ARG A 220 -24.74 14.45 5.59
CA ARG A 220 -24.79 13.48 6.67
C ARG A 220 -26.23 13.32 7.16
N GLU A 221 -26.73 12.10 7.14
CA GLU A 221 -28.06 11.79 7.63
C GLU A 221 -28.12 11.94 9.17
N GLU A 222 -29.15 12.62 9.68
CA GLU A 222 -29.42 12.69 11.13
C GLU A 222 -29.86 11.36 11.69
N GLY A 223 -30.45 10.52 10.84
CA GLY A 223 -30.97 9.21 11.18
C GLY A 223 -32.39 9.23 11.72
N THR A 224 -32.93 8.04 11.89
CA THR A 224 -34.28 7.82 12.45
C THR A 224 -34.20 6.75 13.53
N PHE A 225 -34.77 7.02 14.70
CA PHE A 225 -34.81 6.04 15.78
C PHE A 225 -35.71 4.84 15.43
N ASP A 226 -35.14 3.65 15.50
CA ASP A 226 -35.84 2.37 15.34
C ASP A 226 -36.06 1.72 16.72
N PRO A 227 -37.28 1.72 17.26
CA PRO A 227 -37.54 1.18 18.59
C PRO A 227 -37.37 -0.34 18.64
N SER A 228 -37.50 -1.04 17.53
CA SER A 228 -37.30 -2.49 17.48
C SER A 228 -35.86 -2.92 17.67
N ARG A 229 -34.92 -2.06 17.31
CA ARG A 229 -33.46 -2.25 17.43
C ARG A 229 -32.83 -1.42 18.54
N ASN A 230 -33.62 -0.52 19.14
CA ASN A 230 -33.12 0.49 20.09
C ASN A 230 -31.91 1.24 19.56
N GLN A 231 -31.95 1.66 18.29
CA GLN A 231 -30.84 2.29 17.58
C GLN A 231 -31.32 3.36 16.61
N ILE A 232 -30.51 4.40 16.43
CA ILE A 232 -30.71 5.40 15.37
C ILE A 232 -30.15 4.83 14.06
N MET A 233 -31.04 4.59 13.11
CA MET A 233 -30.67 4.03 11.81
C MET A 233 -30.24 5.12 10.84
N LYS A 234 -29.26 4.83 10.00
CA LYS A 234 -28.70 5.71 8.97
C LYS A 234 -27.96 6.96 9.49
N GLN A 235 -27.81 7.13 10.80
CA GLN A 235 -27.10 8.28 11.36
C GLN A 235 -25.68 8.37 10.82
N GLY A 236 -25.28 9.57 10.40
CA GLY A 236 -23.92 9.86 9.88
C GLY A 236 -23.62 9.27 8.49
N ARG A 237 -24.59 8.60 7.87
CA ARG A 237 -24.41 8.06 6.51
C ARG A 237 -24.52 9.17 5.47
N ILE A 238 -23.83 8.97 4.35
CA ILE A 238 -23.89 9.85 3.18
C ILE A 238 -24.64 9.10 2.09
N LEU A 239 -25.91 9.41 1.88
CA LEU A 239 -26.78 8.70 0.94
C LEU A 239 -27.02 9.46 -0.37
N LYS A 240 -26.62 10.72 -0.42
CA LYS A 240 -26.80 11.64 -1.55
C LYS A 240 -25.65 12.65 -1.58
N GLY A 241 -25.67 13.53 -2.56
CA GLY A 241 -24.69 14.60 -2.69
C GLY A 241 -23.68 14.34 -3.79
N LYS A 242 -22.98 15.39 -4.18
CA LYS A 242 -21.96 15.35 -5.21
C LYS A 242 -20.66 14.75 -4.68
N GLU A 243 -20.06 13.95 -5.50
CA GLU A 243 -18.73 13.38 -5.33
C GLU A 243 -17.89 13.75 -6.56
N TYR A 244 -16.61 13.95 -6.32
CA TYR A 244 -15.66 14.33 -7.37
C TYR A 244 -14.43 13.42 -7.32
N LEU A 245 -13.68 13.42 -8.42
CA LEU A 245 -12.31 12.91 -8.48
C LEU A 245 -11.40 14.12 -8.69
N THR A 246 -10.45 14.31 -7.80
CA THR A 246 -9.54 15.46 -7.81
C THR A 246 -8.10 15.01 -7.90
N VAL A 247 -7.34 15.65 -8.78
CA VAL A 247 -5.87 15.59 -8.85
C VAL A 247 -5.33 16.75 -8.05
N PHE A 248 -4.45 16.48 -7.10
CA PHE A 248 -3.73 17.46 -6.30
C PHE A 248 -2.25 17.46 -6.68
N SER A 249 -1.62 18.64 -6.65
CA SER A 249 -0.18 18.74 -6.70
C SER A 249 0.45 18.03 -5.51
N GLY A 250 1.36 17.10 -5.74
CA GLY A 250 2.11 16.46 -4.65
C GLY A 250 2.98 17.43 -3.89
N ASP A 251 3.60 18.39 -4.58
CA ASP A 251 4.46 19.41 -4.00
C ASP A 251 3.71 20.37 -3.06
N THR A 252 2.53 20.81 -3.46
CA THR A 252 1.81 21.87 -2.73
C THR A 252 0.50 21.46 -2.08
N GLY A 253 -0.08 20.31 -2.44
CA GLY A 253 -1.41 19.89 -2.00
C GLY A 253 -2.56 20.74 -2.57
N GLU A 254 -2.29 21.58 -3.59
CA GLU A 254 -3.30 22.38 -4.27
C GLU A 254 -4.11 21.52 -5.23
N ALA A 255 -5.43 21.74 -5.30
CA ALA A 255 -6.31 21.07 -6.26
C ALA A 255 -6.05 21.58 -7.69
N LEU A 256 -5.45 20.75 -8.55
CA LEU A 256 -5.10 21.05 -9.93
C LEU A 256 -6.30 20.91 -10.86
N HIS A 257 -7.01 19.78 -10.76
CA HIS A 257 -8.17 19.49 -11.61
C HIS A 257 -9.19 18.63 -10.86
N THR A 258 -10.47 18.93 -11.05
CA THR A 258 -11.59 18.21 -10.42
C THR A 258 -12.65 17.90 -11.47
N ILE A 259 -13.09 16.65 -11.51
CA ILE A 259 -14.20 16.19 -12.35
C ILE A 259 -15.26 15.50 -11.48
N ASP A 260 -16.47 15.34 -11.99
CA ASP A 260 -17.49 14.53 -11.32
C ASP A 260 -16.99 13.07 -11.20
N TYR A 261 -17.26 12.45 -10.05
CA TYR A 261 -16.85 11.05 -9.81
C TYR A 261 -17.65 10.09 -10.71
N ILE A 262 -16.95 9.19 -11.36
CA ILE A 262 -17.53 8.15 -12.22
C ILE A 262 -17.27 6.77 -11.61
N PRO A 263 -18.30 5.97 -11.35
CA PRO A 263 -19.72 6.29 -11.53
C PRO A 263 -20.26 7.16 -10.41
N ALA A 264 -21.25 8.00 -10.71
CA ALA A 264 -22.01 8.70 -9.67
C ALA A 264 -22.66 7.68 -8.71
N ARG A 265 -22.84 8.08 -7.43
CA ARG A 265 -23.55 7.26 -6.43
C ARG A 265 -24.94 6.87 -6.90
N GLY A 266 -25.69 7.80 -7.48
CA GLY A 266 -27.06 7.60 -7.87
C GLY A 266 -27.96 7.26 -6.68
N ASN A 267 -28.95 6.41 -6.90
CA ASN A 267 -29.73 5.83 -5.81
C ASN A 267 -28.94 4.68 -5.16
N VAL A 268 -28.65 4.79 -3.88
CA VAL A 268 -27.85 3.78 -3.17
C VAL A 268 -28.48 2.39 -3.18
N ALA A 269 -29.82 2.31 -3.28
CA ALA A 269 -30.52 1.03 -3.36
C ALA A 269 -30.17 0.23 -4.62
N ASP A 270 -29.79 0.89 -5.71
CA ASP A 270 -29.38 0.24 -6.96
C ASP A 270 -28.05 -0.52 -6.83
N TRP A 271 -27.31 -0.27 -5.73
CA TRP A 271 -26.08 -0.98 -5.37
C TRP A 271 -26.31 -2.19 -4.45
N GLY A 272 -27.57 -2.46 -4.05
CA GLY A 272 -27.95 -3.63 -3.28
C GLY A 272 -28.34 -3.40 -1.82
N ASP A 273 -28.27 -2.15 -1.31
CA ASP A 273 -28.78 -1.79 0.01
C ASP A 273 -29.16 -0.30 0.10
N ALA A 274 -29.99 0.05 1.09
CA ALA A 274 -30.48 1.41 1.28
C ALA A 274 -29.62 2.25 2.25
N LYS A 275 -28.41 1.80 2.59
CA LYS A 275 -27.54 2.39 3.61
C LYS A 275 -26.16 2.78 3.10
N SER A 276 -25.94 2.71 1.79
CA SER A 276 -24.63 2.88 1.13
C SER A 276 -23.53 1.89 1.56
N ASN A 277 -23.89 0.78 2.20
CA ASN A 277 -22.88 -0.25 2.54
C ASN A 277 -22.26 -0.88 1.28
N ARG A 278 -23.03 -1.01 0.20
CA ARG A 278 -22.56 -1.57 -1.08
C ARG A 278 -22.00 -0.51 -2.02
N SER A 279 -22.60 0.68 -2.07
CA SER A 279 -22.17 1.78 -2.93
C SER A 279 -20.86 2.42 -2.48
N ASP A 280 -20.56 2.42 -1.19
CA ASP A 280 -19.37 3.11 -0.64
C ASP A 280 -18.22 2.12 -0.35
N ARG A 281 -18.03 1.17 -1.23
CA ARG A 281 -16.91 0.23 -1.26
C ARG A 281 -15.99 0.61 -2.41
N PHE A 282 -14.88 1.25 -2.08
CA PHE A 282 -13.93 1.80 -3.05
C PHE A 282 -12.63 1.02 -3.05
N LEU A 283 -12.07 0.83 -4.24
CA LEU A 283 -10.70 0.43 -4.49
C LEU A 283 -10.11 1.36 -5.54
N ALA A 284 -8.81 1.40 -5.67
CA ALA A 284 -8.13 2.13 -6.73
C ALA A 284 -6.78 1.48 -7.05
N CYS A 285 -6.24 1.77 -8.22
CA CYS A 285 -4.89 1.40 -8.60
C CYS A 285 -4.31 2.37 -9.62
N VAL A 286 -3.00 2.29 -9.81
CA VAL A 286 -2.30 2.80 -10.99
C VAL A 286 -2.01 1.60 -11.90
N ALA A 287 -2.17 1.77 -13.21
CA ALA A 287 -1.91 0.72 -14.20
C ALA A 287 -1.42 1.32 -15.51
N TYR A 288 -0.52 0.62 -16.20
CA TYR A 288 -0.03 0.99 -17.53
C TYR A 288 -0.93 0.39 -18.61
N LEU A 289 -2.13 0.98 -18.78
CA LEU A 289 -3.18 0.47 -19.67
C LEU A 289 -2.86 0.59 -21.17
N ASP A 290 -1.85 1.34 -21.54
CA ASP A 290 -1.31 1.41 -22.90
C ASP A 290 0.15 0.92 -22.99
N GLY A 291 0.66 0.35 -21.91
CA GLY A 291 2.03 -0.14 -21.80
C GLY A 291 3.11 0.92 -21.64
N VAL A 292 2.74 2.21 -21.66
CA VAL A 292 3.71 3.33 -21.66
C VAL A 292 3.39 4.40 -20.61
N HIS A 293 2.11 4.79 -20.47
CA HIS A 293 1.69 5.86 -19.59
C HIS A 293 0.85 5.33 -18.43
N PRO A 294 1.11 5.80 -17.20
CA PRO A 294 0.30 5.39 -16.06
C PRO A 294 -1.11 6.00 -16.14
N SER A 295 -2.11 5.18 -15.85
CA SER A 295 -3.51 5.59 -15.69
C SER A 295 -3.94 5.35 -14.25
N VAL A 296 -4.84 6.19 -13.73
CA VAL A 296 -5.52 5.95 -12.47
C VAL A 296 -6.81 5.20 -12.73
N VAL A 297 -7.05 4.10 -12.00
CA VAL A 297 -8.31 3.35 -12.06
C VAL A 297 -9.01 3.46 -10.72
N MET A 298 -10.18 4.08 -10.72
CA MET A 298 -11.02 4.25 -9.54
C MET A 298 -12.18 3.26 -9.61
N CYS A 299 -12.36 2.50 -8.54
CA CYS A 299 -13.33 1.40 -8.49
C CYS A 299 -14.40 1.69 -7.46
N ARG A 300 -15.66 1.34 -7.78
CA ARG A 300 -16.80 1.42 -6.87
C ARG A 300 -17.61 0.13 -6.90
N GLY A 301 -17.79 -0.47 -5.72
CA GLY A 301 -18.56 -1.71 -5.55
C GLY A 301 -17.76 -2.98 -5.86
N TYR A 302 -17.98 -4.02 -5.05
CA TYR A 302 -17.40 -5.35 -5.27
C TYR A 302 -18.23 -6.49 -4.67
N TYR A 303 -19.28 -6.18 -3.92
CA TYR A 303 -20.24 -7.20 -3.40
C TYR A 303 -21.42 -7.45 -4.33
N THR A 304 -21.75 -6.48 -5.19
CA THR A 304 -22.89 -6.50 -6.10
C THR A 304 -22.47 -5.85 -7.42
N ARG A 305 -23.09 -4.72 -7.82
CA ARG A 305 -22.62 -3.94 -8.95
C ARG A 305 -21.16 -3.57 -8.76
N THR A 306 -20.38 -3.76 -9.80
CA THR A 306 -18.93 -3.53 -9.86
C THR A 306 -18.63 -2.57 -10.99
N VAL A 307 -18.00 -1.44 -10.68
CA VAL A 307 -17.62 -0.44 -11.68
C VAL A 307 -16.14 -0.08 -11.50
N LEU A 308 -15.39 -0.12 -12.59
CA LEU A 308 -14.03 0.39 -12.69
C LEU A 308 -14.01 1.49 -13.74
N ALA A 309 -13.43 2.64 -13.41
CA ALA A 309 -13.29 3.76 -14.33
C ALA A 309 -11.82 4.18 -14.40
N ALA A 310 -11.25 4.18 -15.60
CA ALA A 310 -9.87 4.57 -15.86
C ALA A 310 -9.77 6.02 -16.33
N PHE A 311 -8.72 6.68 -15.87
CA PHE A 311 -8.45 8.08 -16.15
C PHE A 311 -6.98 8.31 -16.48
N ASP A 312 -6.72 9.21 -17.42
CA ASP A 312 -5.39 9.67 -17.79
C ASP A 312 -5.19 11.12 -17.34
N TRP A 313 -4.06 11.38 -16.71
CA TRP A 313 -3.60 12.72 -16.37
C TRP A 313 -2.51 13.18 -17.34
N ASN A 314 -2.60 14.42 -17.82
CA ASN A 314 -1.64 14.98 -18.78
C ASN A 314 -0.95 16.25 -18.28
N GLY A 315 -0.89 16.44 -16.95
CA GLY A 315 -0.35 17.64 -16.32
C GLY A 315 -1.31 18.83 -16.28
N LYS A 316 -2.50 18.71 -16.90
CA LYS A 316 -3.47 19.80 -16.99
C LYS A 316 -4.92 19.36 -16.83
N GLU A 317 -5.26 18.20 -17.33
CA GLU A 317 -6.62 17.72 -17.45
C GLU A 317 -6.67 16.22 -17.16
N LEU A 318 -7.60 15.81 -16.30
CA LEU A 318 -7.92 14.41 -16.03
C LEU A 318 -9.03 13.97 -16.97
N LYS A 319 -8.77 12.99 -17.82
CA LYS A 319 -9.70 12.47 -18.83
C LYS A 319 -10.10 11.04 -18.53
N ASN A 320 -11.40 10.74 -18.59
CA ASN A 320 -11.87 9.38 -18.55
C ASN A 320 -11.44 8.62 -19.81
N ARG A 321 -10.76 7.48 -19.63
CA ARG A 321 -10.31 6.59 -20.72
C ARG A 321 -11.40 5.58 -21.08
N TRP A 322 -11.91 4.88 -20.08
CA TRP A 322 -13.01 3.92 -20.23
C TRP A 322 -13.73 3.70 -18.88
N VAL A 323 -14.93 3.11 -18.97
CA VAL A 323 -15.71 2.68 -17.81
C VAL A 323 -16.17 1.26 -18.05
N PHE A 324 -15.81 0.34 -17.13
CA PHE A 324 -16.37 -0.99 -17.02
C PHE A 324 -17.51 -0.96 -15.99
N ASP A 325 -18.65 -1.53 -16.31
CA ASP A 325 -19.80 -1.64 -15.40
C ASP A 325 -20.47 -3.01 -15.55
N SER A 326 -20.55 -3.76 -14.46
CA SER A 326 -21.19 -5.08 -14.44
C SER A 326 -22.68 -5.06 -14.74
N ASN A 327 -23.33 -3.88 -14.71
CA ASN A 327 -24.73 -3.71 -15.13
C ASN A 327 -24.90 -3.57 -16.65
N HIS A 328 -23.80 -3.44 -17.42
CA HIS A 328 -23.92 -3.46 -18.87
C HIS A 328 -24.26 -4.87 -19.38
N PRO A 329 -25.10 -4.98 -20.44
CA PRO A 329 -25.45 -6.26 -21.01
C PRO A 329 -24.22 -7.10 -21.39
N GLY A 330 -24.17 -8.34 -20.92
CA GLY A 330 -23.05 -9.27 -21.12
C GLY A 330 -21.94 -9.17 -20.07
N CYS A 331 -22.07 -8.25 -19.10
CA CYS A 331 -21.11 -8.08 -18.01
C CYS A 331 -21.62 -8.59 -16.65
N GLU A 332 -22.81 -9.15 -16.59
CA GLU A 332 -23.49 -9.56 -15.34
C GLU A 332 -22.67 -10.57 -14.52
N GLN A 333 -21.85 -11.38 -15.17
CA GLN A 333 -20.98 -12.38 -14.52
C GLN A 333 -19.85 -11.77 -13.66
N TYR A 334 -19.60 -10.49 -13.79
CA TYR A 334 -18.58 -9.76 -13.04
C TYR A 334 -19.13 -9.12 -11.75
N ALA A 335 -20.45 -9.06 -11.61
CA ALA A 335 -21.09 -8.53 -10.41
C ALA A 335 -20.74 -9.39 -9.19
N GLY A 336 -20.32 -8.72 -8.10
CA GLY A 336 -20.00 -9.39 -6.83
C GLY A 336 -18.73 -10.24 -6.83
N GLN A 337 -17.82 -10.02 -7.78
CA GLN A 337 -16.60 -10.80 -7.93
C GLN A 337 -15.34 -10.11 -7.35
N GLY A 338 -15.43 -8.83 -6.97
CA GLY A 338 -14.29 -8.09 -6.44
C GLY A 338 -13.93 -8.46 -5.00
N ASN A 339 -12.66 -8.37 -4.65
CA ASN A 339 -12.15 -8.58 -3.29
C ASN A 339 -12.02 -7.26 -2.52
N HIS A 340 -11.52 -7.32 -1.29
CA HIS A 340 -11.15 -6.13 -0.51
C HIS A 340 -9.86 -5.47 -1.01
N ASN A 341 -9.15 -6.10 -1.91
CA ASN A 341 -7.99 -5.56 -2.61
C ASN A 341 -7.97 -6.06 -4.07
N LEU A 342 -7.12 -5.46 -4.87
CA LEU A 342 -6.89 -5.83 -6.26
C LEU A 342 -5.40 -5.98 -6.54
N ARG A 343 -5.07 -6.52 -7.71
CA ARG A 343 -3.68 -6.59 -8.20
C ARG A 343 -3.65 -6.17 -9.66
N VAL A 344 -2.48 -5.66 -10.07
CA VAL A 344 -2.24 -5.15 -11.42
C VAL A 344 -1.04 -5.87 -12.02
N GLY A 345 -1.08 -6.15 -13.31
CA GLY A 345 0.05 -6.67 -14.07
C GLY A 345 -0.35 -7.09 -15.46
N ASP A 346 0.61 -7.15 -16.37
CA ASP A 346 0.47 -7.71 -17.71
C ASP A 346 0.32 -9.23 -17.59
N VAL A 347 -0.93 -9.70 -17.54
CA VAL A 347 -1.22 -11.13 -17.29
C VAL A 347 -1.32 -11.96 -18.58
N ASP A 348 -1.62 -11.34 -19.70
CA ASP A 348 -1.76 -12.03 -20.99
C ASP A 348 -0.56 -11.85 -21.94
N GLY A 349 0.38 -10.98 -21.56
CA GLY A 349 1.66 -10.81 -22.24
C GLY A 349 1.60 -9.88 -23.45
N ASP A 350 0.63 -8.97 -23.49
CA ASP A 350 0.47 -8.01 -24.58
C ASP A 350 1.23 -6.68 -24.35
N GLY A 351 1.81 -6.51 -23.17
CA GLY A 351 2.59 -5.34 -22.79
C GLY A 351 1.78 -4.24 -22.11
N CYS A 352 0.49 -4.47 -21.84
CA CYS A 352 -0.39 -3.59 -21.08
C CYS A 352 -0.81 -4.27 -19.77
N ASP A 353 -1.21 -3.47 -18.77
CA ASP A 353 -1.62 -4.03 -17.48
C ASP A 353 -3.10 -4.36 -17.44
N GLU A 354 -3.43 -5.55 -16.92
CA GLU A 354 -4.78 -5.95 -16.53
C GLU A 354 -5.00 -5.73 -15.02
N ILE A 355 -6.26 -5.72 -14.63
CA ILE A 355 -6.69 -5.54 -13.25
C ILE A 355 -7.34 -6.83 -12.76
N ILE A 356 -6.65 -7.53 -11.85
CA ILE A 356 -7.21 -8.69 -11.14
C ILE A 356 -8.04 -8.16 -9.96
N TYR A 357 -9.36 -8.16 -10.14
CA TYR A 357 -10.31 -7.52 -9.22
C TYR A 357 -10.93 -8.50 -8.19
N GLY A 358 -10.29 -9.60 -7.93
CA GLY A 358 -10.77 -10.70 -7.09
C GLY A 358 -11.01 -11.95 -7.93
N SER A 359 -12.22 -12.48 -7.92
CA SER A 359 -12.63 -13.64 -8.72
C SER A 359 -12.83 -13.32 -10.22
N CYS A 360 -12.46 -12.12 -10.65
CA CYS A 360 -12.50 -11.73 -12.06
C CYS A 360 -11.30 -10.85 -12.44
N ALA A 361 -11.09 -10.67 -13.73
CA ALA A 361 -10.11 -9.77 -14.29
C ALA A 361 -10.73 -8.85 -15.33
N ILE A 362 -10.25 -7.62 -15.38
CA ILE A 362 -10.62 -6.60 -16.36
C ILE A 362 -9.38 -6.30 -17.22
N ASP A 363 -9.54 -6.40 -18.52
CA ASP A 363 -8.53 -6.16 -19.53
C ASP A 363 -8.18 -4.67 -19.61
N HIS A 364 -6.96 -4.34 -20.03
CA HIS A 364 -6.43 -2.98 -20.19
C HIS A 364 -7.35 -2.05 -20.99
N ASN A 365 -8.17 -2.60 -21.89
CA ASN A 365 -9.12 -1.87 -22.73
C ASN A 365 -10.49 -1.63 -22.07
N GLY A 366 -10.66 -2.00 -20.80
CA GLY A 366 -11.90 -1.84 -20.03
C GLY A 366 -12.97 -2.90 -20.32
N LYS A 367 -12.61 -3.99 -20.97
CA LYS A 367 -13.51 -5.14 -21.15
C LYS A 367 -13.24 -6.20 -20.07
N GLY A 368 -14.25 -7.02 -19.78
CA GLY A 368 -14.05 -8.16 -18.90
C GLY A 368 -13.16 -9.22 -19.56
N LEU A 369 -12.07 -9.62 -18.90
CA LEU A 369 -11.17 -10.67 -19.40
C LEU A 369 -11.73 -12.05 -19.06
N TYR A 370 -12.00 -12.30 -17.79
CA TYR A 370 -12.69 -13.51 -17.31
C TYR A 370 -13.39 -13.30 -15.97
N SER A 371 -14.29 -14.25 -15.61
CA SER A 371 -14.88 -14.36 -14.28
C SER A 371 -14.93 -15.83 -13.87
N THR A 372 -14.39 -16.16 -12.69
CA THR A 372 -14.50 -17.51 -12.11
C THR A 372 -15.85 -17.77 -11.45
N ARG A 373 -16.62 -16.70 -11.20
CA ARG A 373 -17.95 -16.74 -10.53
C ARG A 373 -17.90 -17.30 -9.10
N MET A 374 -16.75 -17.21 -8.44
CA MET A 374 -16.59 -17.67 -7.05
C MET A 374 -16.94 -16.60 -6.02
N GLY A 375 -17.26 -15.38 -6.48
CA GLY A 375 -17.73 -14.29 -5.64
C GLY A 375 -16.61 -13.53 -4.94
N HIS A 376 -17.00 -12.72 -3.99
CA HIS A 376 -16.14 -11.86 -3.19
C HIS A 376 -15.15 -12.65 -2.32
N GLY A 377 -14.00 -12.06 -2.05
CA GLY A 377 -12.98 -12.58 -1.15
C GLY A 377 -12.21 -11.46 -0.43
N ASP A 378 -11.36 -11.84 0.52
CA ASP A 378 -10.66 -10.88 1.39
C ASP A 378 -9.20 -10.64 1.00
N ALA A 379 -8.53 -11.61 0.40
CA ALA A 379 -7.11 -11.54 0.09
C ALA A 379 -6.78 -12.19 -1.25
N ILE A 380 -5.84 -11.57 -1.97
CA ILE A 380 -5.42 -12.01 -3.30
C ILE A 380 -3.93 -11.72 -3.51
N HIS A 381 -3.24 -12.65 -4.14
CA HIS A 381 -1.84 -12.54 -4.53
C HIS A 381 -1.69 -12.81 -6.03
N LEU A 382 -0.93 -11.96 -6.71
CA LEU A 382 -0.59 -12.09 -8.13
C LEU A 382 0.94 -12.07 -8.25
N THR A 383 1.52 -13.13 -8.79
CA THR A 383 2.95 -13.19 -9.11
C THR A 383 3.23 -14.35 -10.05
N HIS A 384 4.47 -14.53 -10.46
CA HIS A 384 4.95 -15.73 -11.13
C HIS A 384 5.22 -16.82 -10.08
N PHE A 385 4.20 -17.60 -9.73
CA PHE A 385 4.29 -18.63 -8.68
C PHE A 385 5.13 -19.82 -9.09
N ASP A 386 4.86 -20.37 -10.27
CA ASP A 386 5.46 -21.61 -10.77
C ASP A 386 6.48 -21.30 -11.86
N PRO A 387 7.80 -21.43 -11.57
CA PRO A 387 8.84 -21.14 -12.55
C PRO A 387 8.83 -22.07 -13.79
N SER A 388 8.08 -23.17 -13.74
CA SER A 388 7.90 -24.07 -14.90
C SER A 388 6.78 -23.63 -15.85
N ARG A 389 5.93 -22.67 -15.44
CA ARG A 389 4.82 -22.12 -16.25
C ARG A 389 5.18 -20.76 -16.83
N LYS A 390 4.59 -20.43 -17.96
CA LYS A 390 4.64 -19.05 -18.48
C LYS A 390 3.56 -18.20 -17.81
N GLY A 391 3.81 -16.88 -17.72
CA GLY A 391 2.87 -15.91 -17.23
C GLY A 391 2.66 -15.94 -15.71
N LEU A 392 1.72 -15.15 -15.26
CA LEU A 392 1.42 -14.95 -13.85
C LEU A 392 0.31 -15.89 -13.38
N GLN A 393 0.27 -16.14 -12.08
CA GLN A 393 -0.80 -16.90 -11.44
C GLN A 393 -1.38 -16.10 -10.27
N VAL A 394 -2.56 -16.50 -9.83
CA VAL A 394 -3.29 -15.87 -8.72
C VAL A 394 -3.55 -16.91 -7.64
N TRP A 395 -3.26 -16.55 -6.38
CA TRP A 395 -3.74 -17.23 -5.19
C TRP A 395 -4.78 -16.36 -4.49
N ASP A 396 -5.97 -16.89 -4.26
CA ASP A 396 -7.16 -16.14 -3.85
C ASP A 396 -7.97 -16.92 -2.82
N CYS A 397 -8.58 -16.24 -1.84
CA CYS A 397 -9.51 -16.86 -0.89
C CYS A 397 -10.90 -16.23 -0.99
N HIS A 398 -11.94 -17.04 -0.81
CA HIS A 398 -13.33 -16.69 -1.07
C HIS A 398 -14.17 -16.67 0.22
N GLU A 399 -15.05 -15.68 0.33
CA GLU A 399 -16.04 -15.56 1.41
C GLU A 399 -17.17 -16.62 1.28
N ASN A 400 -17.43 -17.06 0.06
CA ASN A 400 -18.42 -18.09 -0.22
C ASN A 400 -18.02 -19.41 0.43
N LYS A 401 -18.87 -19.91 1.32
CA LYS A 401 -18.64 -21.11 2.16
C LYS A 401 -18.47 -22.45 1.42
N ARG A 402 -18.30 -22.47 0.12
CA ARG A 402 -18.05 -23.70 -0.66
C ARG A 402 -16.78 -23.63 -1.49
N ASP A 403 -16.34 -22.41 -1.83
CA ASP A 403 -15.30 -22.22 -2.85
C ASP A 403 -13.88 -22.21 -2.26
N GLY A 404 -13.75 -21.83 -0.98
CA GLY A 404 -12.50 -21.96 -0.22
C GLY A 404 -11.38 -21.07 -0.73
N SER A 405 -10.32 -21.67 -1.25
CA SER A 405 -9.17 -20.95 -1.84
C SER A 405 -8.82 -21.54 -3.20
N THR A 406 -8.39 -20.69 -4.13
CA THR A 406 -8.07 -21.10 -5.49
C THR A 406 -6.69 -20.59 -5.94
N TYR A 407 -5.97 -21.47 -6.60
CA TYR A 407 -4.77 -21.16 -7.39
C TYR A 407 -5.15 -21.26 -8.85
N ARG A 408 -4.94 -20.20 -9.62
CA ARG A 408 -5.38 -20.12 -11.01
C ARG A 408 -4.39 -19.40 -11.92
N ASP A 409 -4.49 -19.69 -13.20
CA ASP A 409 -3.83 -18.94 -14.25
C ASP A 409 -4.40 -17.50 -14.32
N ALA A 410 -3.54 -16.50 -14.33
CA ALA A 410 -3.94 -15.10 -14.26
C ALA A 410 -4.52 -14.55 -15.57
N ALA A 411 -4.10 -15.10 -16.73
CA ALA A 411 -4.58 -14.67 -18.04
C ALA A 411 -5.97 -15.23 -18.38
N THR A 412 -6.23 -16.46 -17.98
CA THR A 412 -7.42 -17.21 -18.42
C THR A 412 -8.46 -17.43 -17.33
N GLY A 413 -8.06 -17.33 -16.06
CA GLY A 413 -8.91 -17.71 -14.92
C GLY A 413 -9.05 -19.22 -14.72
N GLU A 414 -8.31 -20.06 -15.49
CA GLU A 414 -8.30 -21.51 -15.31
C GLU A 414 -7.84 -21.89 -13.90
N VAL A 415 -8.68 -22.62 -13.18
CA VAL A 415 -8.39 -23.06 -11.81
C VAL A 415 -7.45 -24.26 -11.86
N LEU A 416 -6.23 -24.09 -11.38
CA LEU A 416 -5.18 -25.10 -11.31
C LEU A 416 -5.28 -25.96 -10.05
N LEU A 417 -5.72 -25.32 -8.93
CA LEU A 417 -5.96 -25.98 -7.65
C LEU A 417 -7.11 -25.28 -6.93
N GLN A 418 -8.03 -26.05 -6.38
CA GLN A 418 -9.08 -25.54 -5.47
C GLN A 418 -9.05 -26.30 -4.14
N LEU A 419 -8.95 -25.56 -3.06
CA LEU A 419 -9.08 -26.06 -1.70
C LEU A 419 -10.48 -25.66 -1.18
N LYS A 420 -11.45 -26.56 -1.30
CA LYS A 420 -12.83 -26.33 -0.84
C LYS A 420 -12.88 -26.14 0.68
N SER A 421 -13.80 -25.30 1.12
CA SER A 421 -14.05 -25.00 2.54
C SER A 421 -15.54 -24.95 2.82
N ASN A 422 -15.90 -25.10 4.10
CA ASN A 422 -17.27 -24.90 4.59
C ASN A 422 -17.42 -23.58 5.36
N THR A 423 -16.35 -22.77 5.38
CA THR A 423 -16.30 -21.49 6.10
C THR A 423 -15.99 -20.36 5.13
N ASP A 424 -16.23 -19.14 5.55
CA ASP A 424 -15.64 -17.95 5.00
C ASP A 424 -14.11 -18.03 5.22
N VAL A 425 -13.34 -18.04 4.13
CA VAL A 425 -11.87 -18.04 4.19
C VAL A 425 -11.38 -16.60 4.06
N GLY A 426 -11.33 -15.92 5.21
CA GLY A 426 -11.03 -14.50 5.28
C GLY A 426 -9.57 -14.12 5.03
N ARG A 427 -8.66 -15.08 4.88
CA ARG A 427 -7.22 -14.82 4.71
C ARG A 427 -6.51 -15.89 3.92
N CYS A 428 -5.59 -15.45 3.06
CA CYS A 428 -4.63 -16.33 2.42
C CYS A 428 -3.28 -15.63 2.27
N MET A 429 -2.24 -16.42 2.09
CA MET A 429 -0.87 -15.94 1.96
C MET A 429 -0.15 -16.73 0.88
N ALA A 430 0.75 -16.04 0.18
CA ALA A 430 1.69 -16.64 -0.75
C ALA A 430 3.05 -15.94 -0.61
N ALA A 431 4.10 -16.72 -0.41
CA ALA A 431 5.46 -16.22 -0.29
C ALA A 431 6.47 -17.35 -0.56
N ASP A 432 7.59 -17.04 -1.19
CA ASP A 432 8.72 -17.95 -1.34
C ASP A 432 9.45 -18.04 0.02
N ILE A 433 9.22 -19.13 0.75
CA ILE A 433 9.71 -19.32 2.13
C ILE A 433 10.48 -20.64 2.32
N ASP A 434 10.50 -21.51 1.31
CA ASP A 434 11.17 -22.82 1.41
C ASP A 434 12.04 -23.07 0.18
N PRO A 435 13.39 -22.96 0.28
CA PRO A 435 14.29 -23.07 -0.86
C PRO A 435 14.40 -24.49 -1.42
N THR A 436 13.79 -25.48 -0.77
CA THR A 436 13.80 -26.88 -1.22
C THR A 436 12.69 -27.17 -2.24
N HIS A 437 11.75 -26.23 -2.41
CA HIS A 437 10.65 -26.32 -3.37
C HIS A 437 10.72 -25.15 -4.35
N PRO A 438 10.88 -25.38 -5.66
CA PRO A 438 10.87 -24.30 -6.66
C PRO A 438 9.51 -23.60 -6.71
N GLY A 439 9.52 -22.26 -6.65
CA GLY A 439 8.34 -21.42 -6.75
C GLY A 439 7.85 -20.91 -5.40
N VAL A 440 6.62 -20.43 -5.37
CA VAL A 440 6.04 -19.71 -4.23
C VAL A 440 5.13 -20.64 -3.42
N GLU A 441 5.32 -20.69 -2.11
CA GLU A 441 4.45 -21.45 -1.21
C GLU A 441 3.12 -20.72 -0.99
N MET A 442 2.05 -21.52 -0.77
CA MET A 442 0.68 -21.03 -0.60
C MET A 442 -0.01 -21.67 0.61
N TRP A 443 -0.77 -20.87 1.36
CA TRP A 443 -1.67 -21.34 2.41
C TRP A 443 -2.81 -20.35 2.65
N SER A 444 -3.84 -20.79 3.35
CA SER A 444 -4.98 -19.95 3.73
C SER A 444 -5.42 -20.24 5.17
N GLY A 445 -6.31 -19.42 5.69
CA GLY A 445 -6.84 -19.57 7.05
C GLY A 445 -7.47 -20.93 7.31
N ASP A 446 -7.99 -21.59 6.28
CA ASP A 446 -8.63 -22.92 6.35
C ASP A 446 -7.82 -24.03 5.64
N SER A 447 -6.60 -23.75 5.18
CA SER A 447 -5.77 -24.78 4.54
C SER A 447 -5.29 -25.85 5.53
N GLN A 448 -5.00 -27.05 5.02
CA GLN A 448 -4.47 -28.17 5.82
C GLN A 448 -2.96 -28.03 6.08
N GLY A 449 -2.33 -26.96 5.61
CA GLY A 449 -0.90 -26.69 5.74
C GLY A 449 -0.40 -25.80 4.61
N ILE A 450 0.93 -25.69 4.53
CA ILE A 450 1.64 -24.97 3.48
C ILE A 450 1.76 -25.87 2.26
N ARG A 451 1.50 -25.34 1.08
CA ARG A 451 1.57 -26.06 -0.19
C ARG A 451 2.58 -25.43 -1.15
N ASN A 452 3.20 -26.27 -1.95
CA ASN A 452 3.98 -25.84 -3.09
C ASN A 452 3.08 -25.59 -4.33
N VAL A 453 3.66 -25.14 -5.44
CA VAL A 453 2.94 -24.84 -6.69
C VAL A 453 2.29 -26.06 -7.37
N LYS A 454 2.67 -27.27 -6.97
CA LYS A 454 2.01 -28.52 -7.43
C LYS A 454 0.79 -28.88 -6.57
N GLY A 455 0.52 -28.12 -5.52
CA GLY A 455 -0.56 -28.38 -4.57
C GLY A 455 -0.21 -29.41 -3.49
N GLU A 456 1.03 -29.89 -3.41
CA GLU A 456 1.49 -30.83 -2.40
C GLU A 456 1.68 -30.14 -1.05
N ILE A 457 1.25 -30.76 0.04
CA ILE A 457 1.48 -30.27 1.40
C ILE A 457 2.94 -30.51 1.77
N ILE A 458 3.72 -29.44 1.93
CA ILE A 458 5.13 -29.49 2.33
C ILE A 458 5.35 -29.30 3.83
N ALA A 459 4.38 -28.68 4.49
CA ALA A 459 4.34 -28.58 5.95
C ALA A 459 2.90 -28.66 6.44
N PRO A 460 2.65 -29.35 7.59
CA PRO A 460 1.32 -29.47 8.14
C PRO A 460 0.79 -28.13 8.68
N LYS A 461 -0.51 -28.03 8.87
CA LYS A 461 -1.14 -26.86 9.51
C LYS A 461 -0.55 -26.64 10.91
N MET A 462 -0.06 -25.45 11.14
CA MET A 462 0.46 -24.98 12.42
C MET A 462 -0.50 -24.00 13.07
N ARG A 463 -0.43 -23.89 14.39
CA ARG A 463 -1.21 -22.88 15.11
C ARG A 463 -0.72 -21.47 14.76
N ASN A 464 -1.65 -20.56 14.47
CA ASN A 464 -1.34 -19.14 14.22
C ASN A 464 -0.38 -18.91 13.03
N MET A 465 -0.57 -19.63 11.94
CA MET A 465 0.17 -19.36 10.70
C MET A 465 -0.04 -17.89 10.28
N PRO A 466 1.04 -17.14 9.98
CA PRO A 466 0.92 -15.78 9.47
C PRO A 466 0.18 -15.76 8.13
N THR A 467 -0.76 -14.82 7.97
CA THR A 467 -1.58 -14.72 6.75
C THR A 467 -1.82 -13.28 6.26
N ASN A 468 -1.07 -12.29 6.78
CA ASN A 468 -1.28 -10.90 6.38
C ASN A 468 -0.38 -10.49 5.21
N MET A 469 0.94 -10.37 5.41
CA MET A 469 1.85 -9.82 4.42
C MET A 469 3.18 -10.58 4.42
N ALA A 470 3.90 -10.53 3.31
CA ALA A 470 5.30 -10.94 3.21
C ALA A 470 6.20 -9.71 3.07
N VAL A 471 7.42 -9.80 3.55
CA VAL A 471 8.40 -8.71 3.57
C VAL A 471 9.79 -9.26 3.21
N TRP A 472 10.57 -8.47 2.46
CA TRP A 472 12.01 -8.69 2.27
C TRP A 472 12.73 -8.06 3.44
N TRP A 473 13.21 -8.85 4.42
CA TRP A 473 13.76 -8.29 5.65
C TRP A 473 15.17 -8.78 5.99
N ASP A 474 15.42 -10.07 5.99
CA ASP A 474 16.73 -10.56 6.39
C ASP A 474 17.75 -10.57 5.24
N GLY A 475 18.88 -11.24 5.42
CA GLY A 475 19.98 -11.19 4.46
C GLY A 475 19.92 -12.20 3.33
N ASP A 476 18.92 -13.10 3.31
CA ASP A 476 18.77 -14.11 2.26
C ASP A 476 17.71 -13.74 1.20
N LEU A 477 17.39 -14.63 0.28
CA LEU A 477 16.45 -14.39 -0.82
C LEU A 477 15.05 -14.95 -0.55
N LEU A 478 14.79 -15.49 0.64
CA LEU A 478 13.46 -15.92 1.05
C LEU A 478 12.69 -14.75 1.65
N ARG A 479 11.36 -14.85 1.63
CA ARG A 479 10.49 -13.84 2.24
C ARG A 479 10.27 -14.14 3.72
N GLU A 480 10.30 -13.11 4.53
CA GLU A 480 9.73 -13.12 5.87
C GLU A 480 8.25 -12.74 5.81
N LEU A 481 7.56 -12.95 6.93
CA LEU A 481 6.14 -12.69 7.07
C LEU A 481 5.92 -11.59 8.11
N LEU A 482 5.12 -10.58 7.74
CA LEU A 482 4.73 -9.48 8.60
C LEU A 482 3.30 -9.70 9.08
N ASP A 483 3.14 -10.03 10.35
CA ASP A 483 1.83 -10.29 10.96
C ASP A 483 1.88 -10.01 12.47
N ARG A 484 0.76 -9.57 13.05
CA ARG A 484 0.60 -9.37 14.51
C ARG A 484 1.71 -8.52 15.14
N SER A 485 2.10 -7.44 14.47
CA SER A 485 3.18 -6.53 14.89
C SER A 485 4.55 -7.20 15.04
N MET A 486 4.82 -8.20 14.23
CA MET A 486 6.08 -8.94 14.19
C MET A 486 6.51 -9.24 12.77
N ILE A 487 7.84 -9.35 12.57
CA ILE A 487 8.41 -10.02 11.41
C ILE A 487 8.80 -11.42 11.84
N ILE A 488 8.38 -12.41 11.05
CA ILE A 488 8.44 -13.83 11.37
C ILE A 488 9.09 -14.55 10.20
N LYS A 489 10.14 -15.33 10.46
CA LYS A 489 10.75 -16.20 9.47
C LYS A 489 10.18 -17.62 9.55
N TYR A 490 9.98 -18.24 8.40
CA TYR A 490 9.73 -19.66 8.33
C TYR A 490 11.06 -20.42 8.34
N ASP A 491 11.28 -21.20 9.41
CA ASP A 491 12.39 -22.14 9.52
C ASP A 491 11.99 -23.43 8.78
N TRP A 492 12.36 -23.49 7.49
CA TRP A 492 11.97 -24.56 6.60
C TRP A 492 12.58 -25.92 6.98
N GLU A 493 13.74 -25.94 7.62
CA GLU A 493 14.38 -27.18 8.10
C GLU A 493 13.58 -27.80 9.26
N ASN A 494 13.15 -26.99 10.22
CA ASN A 494 12.40 -27.43 11.39
C ASN A 494 10.89 -27.27 11.23
N LYS A 495 10.41 -26.75 10.11
CA LYS A 495 8.98 -26.52 9.76
C LYS A 495 8.23 -25.76 10.86
N LYS A 496 8.75 -24.59 11.24
CA LYS A 496 8.17 -23.74 12.28
C LYS A 496 8.35 -22.25 11.95
N PHE A 497 7.51 -21.42 12.53
CA PHE A 497 7.63 -19.97 12.44
C PHE A 497 8.42 -19.42 13.63
N VAL A 498 9.42 -18.56 13.35
CA VAL A 498 10.33 -17.98 14.34
C VAL A 498 10.26 -16.45 14.24
N PRO A 499 9.91 -15.75 15.35
CA PRO A 499 9.94 -14.30 15.36
C PRO A 499 11.37 -13.76 15.18
N LEU A 500 11.55 -12.82 14.26
CA LEU A 500 12.81 -12.07 14.07
C LEU A 500 12.74 -10.69 14.71
N VAL A 501 11.63 -9.96 14.51
CA VAL A 501 11.43 -8.61 15.02
C VAL A 501 10.08 -8.53 15.70
N LYS A 502 10.03 -7.86 16.85
CA LYS A 502 8.79 -7.45 17.51
C LYS A 502 8.78 -5.91 17.60
N PHE A 503 7.80 -5.30 17.00
CA PHE A 503 7.62 -3.85 17.05
C PHE A 503 7.02 -3.44 18.40
N THR A 504 7.82 -2.82 19.27
CA THR A 504 7.40 -2.37 20.60
C THR A 504 7.19 -0.86 20.63
N GLY A 505 6.22 -0.39 21.42
CA GLY A 505 5.89 1.04 21.49
C GLY A 505 5.23 1.57 20.22
N THR A 506 4.63 0.67 19.44
CA THR A 506 3.93 0.97 18.18
C THR A 506 2.56 0.31 18.13
N LEU A 507 1.71 0.82 17.25
CA LEU A 507 0.40 0.23 16.97
C LEU A 507 0.26 0.00 15.46
N PHE A 508 -0.32 -1.14 15.14
CA PHE A 508 -0.74 -1.50 13.79
C PHE A 508 -2.21 -1.18 13.59
N ASN A 509 -2.62 -0.95 12.35
CA ASN A 509 -3.97 -0.52 12.01
C ASN A 509 -4.92 -1.70 11.76
N ASN A 510 -6.21 -1.43 11.69
CA ASN A 510 -7.28 -2.36 11.31
C ASN A 510 -7.42 -3.62 12.21
N GLY A 511 -7.15 -3.49 13.52
CA GLY A 511 -7.39 -4.52 14.51
C GLY A 511 -6.69 -5.85 14.19
N THR A 512 -7.45 -6.91 14.00
CA THR A 512 -6.90 -8.25 13.69
C THR A 512 -6.21 -8.36 12.34
N LYS A 513 -6.43 -7.41 11.42
CA LYS A 513 -5.70 -7.32 10.14
C LYS A 513 -4.27 -6.87 10.34
N SER A 514 -3.99 -6.11 11.42
CA SER A 514 -2.63 -5.74 11.85
C SER A 514 -1.77 -5.17 10.72
N ASN A 515 -2.32 -4.16 10.01
CA ASN A 515 -1.62 -3.51 8.90
C ASN A 515 -0.64 -2.43 9.43
N PRO A 516 0.59 -2.33 8.91
CA PRO A 516 1.41 -1.13 9.09
C PRO A 516 0.77 0.06 8.34
N CYS A 517 1.32 1.26 8.52
CA CYS A 517 0.92 2.39 7.67
C CYS A 517 1.38 2.18 6.22
N LEU A 518 2.59 1.64 6.02
CA LEU A 518 3.16 1.27 4.73
C LEU A 518 4.24 0.20 4.91
N GLN A 519 4.44 -0.62 3.90
CA GLN A 519 5.57 -1.53 3.74
C GLN A 519 6.09 -1.42 2.32
N GLY A 520 7.40 -1.33 2.17
CA GLY A 520 8.04 -1.31 0.84
C GLY A 520 9.52 -0.96 0.93
N ASP A 521 10.24 -1.09 -0.19
CA ASP A 521 11.60 -0.59 -0.37
C ASP A 521 11.54 0.94 -0.49
N ILE A 522 11.58 1.63 0.66
CA ILE A 522 11.39 3.08 0.75
C ILE A 522 12.72 3.82 0.70
N ILE A 523 13.72 3.33 1.41
CA ILE A 523 15.03 3.97 1.56
C ILE A 523 16.09 2.89 1.86
N GLY A 524 17.36 3.18 1.61
CA GLY A 524 18.43 2.23 1.93
C GLY A 524 18.65 1.18 0.84
N ASP A 525 18.93 -0.06 1.24
CA ASP A 525 19.15 -1.14 0.29
C ASP A 525 17.83 -1.72 -0.26
N TRP A 526 17.90 -2.75 -1.07
CA TRP A 526 16.76 -3.36 -1.76
C TRP A 526 15.69 -4.00 -0.85
N ARG A 527 15.97 -4.11 0.45
CA ARG A 527 14.99 -4.70 1.39
C ARG A 527 13.91 -3.70 1.76
N GLU A 528 12.80 -4.24 2.24
CA GLU A 528 11.62 -3.43 2.51
C GLU A 528 11.65 -2.87 3.94
N GLU A 529 11.27 -1.62 4.08
CA GLU A 529 11.01 -0.96 5.36
C GLU A 529 9.57 -1.19 5.80
N VAL A 530 9.35 -1.05 7.11
CA VAL A 530 8.02 -1.10 7.73
C VAL A 530 7.74 0.20 8.46
N LEU A 531 6.76 0.96 7.95
CA LEU A 531 6.32 2.23 8.50
C LEU A 531 5.13 2.01 9.42
N VAL A 532 5.26 2.33 10.71
CA VAL A 532 4.22 2.13 11.73
C VAL A 532 4.06 3.37 12.61
N ARG A 533 2.89 3.56 13.17
CA ARG A 533 2.63 4.66 14.11
C ARG A 533 3.12 4.34 15.52
N SER A 534 3.59 5.36 16.25
CA SER A 534 3.88 5.28 17.68
C SER A 534 2.57 5.11 18.48
N GLU A 535 2.65 4.54 19.69
CA GLU A 535 1.48 4.32 20.55
C GLU A 535 0.75 5.63 20.93
N ASP A 536 1.48 6.73 21.04
CA ASP A 536 0.94 8.06 21.35
C ASP A 536 0.42 8.83 20.12
N ASN A 537 0.56 8.24 18.92
CA ASN A 537 0.20 8.86 17.63
C ASN A 537 0.95 10.16 17.31
N ALA A 538 2.09 10.41 17.94
CA ALA A 538 2.88 11.64 17.77
C ALA A 538 3.95 11.50 16.68
N SER A 539 4.27 10.29 16.27
CA SER A 539 5.28 10.01 15.24
C SER A 539 4.94 8.77 14.41
N LEU A 540 5.57 8.67 13.26
CA LEU A 540 5.79 7.42 12.55
C LEU A 540 7.19 6.90 12.84
N ARG A 541 7.35 5.59 12.83
CA ARG A 541 8.63 4.90 12.94
C ARG A 541 8.86 4.08 11.69
N LEU A 542 9.90 4.43 10.95
CA LEU A 542 10.35 3.68 9.78
C LEU A 542 11.43 2.70 10.22
N TYR A 543 11.06 1.44 10.33
CA TYR A 543 11.99 0.37 10.66
C TYR A 543 12.73 -0.08 9.43
N VAL A 544 14.05 -0.12 9.54
CA VAL A 544 15.00 -0.51 8.49
C VAL A 544 15.76 -1.74 8.95
N SER A 545 15.96 -2.72 8.06
CA SER A 545 16.73 -3.91 8.41
C SER A 545 18.20 -3.57 8.66
N THR A 546 18.73 -4.05 9.79
CA THR A 546 20.15 -3.93 10.15
C THR A 546 20.93 -5.22 9.95
N ILE A 547 20.28 -6.27 9.47
CA ILE A 547 20.87 -7.60 9.24
C ILE A 547 21.83 -7.53 8.03
N PRO A 548 23.06 -8.06 8.13
CA PRO A 548 23.98 -8.11 6.97
C PRO A 548 23.40 -8.93 5.83
N THR A 549 23.69 -8.50 4.59
CA THR A 549 23.36 -9.26 3.38
C THR A 549 24.56 -9.30 2.43
N GLU A 550 24.68 -10.37 1.67
CA GLU A 550 25.66 -10.56 0.59
C GLU A 550 25.04 -10.31 -0.79
N TYR A 551 23.78 -9.87 -0.84
CA TYR A 551 23.06 -9.61 -2.07
C TYR A 551 22.94 -8.11 -2.33
N ARG A 552 22.96 -7.77 -3.62
CA ARG A 552 22.80 -6.41 -4.12
C ARG A 552 21.87 -6.42 -5.34
N PHE A 553 20.74 -5.75 -5.18
CA PHE A 553 19.78 -5.53 -6.26
C PHE A 553 19.59 -4.03 -6.47
N HIS A 554 19.18 -3.64 -7.65
CA HIS A 554 18.64 -2.30 -7.86
C HIS A 554 17.42 -2.11 -6.96
N THR A 555 17.18 -0.87 -6.51
CA THR A 555 15.96 -0.58 -5.74
C THR A 555 14.74 -1.05 -6.50
N PHE A 556 13.83 -1.74 -5.81
CA PHE A 556 12.61 -2.26 -6.41
C PHE A 556 11.67 -1.15 -6.91
N LEU A 557 11.84 0.07 -6.40
CA LEU A 557 11.05 1.24 -6.81
C LEU A 557 11.31 1.69 -8.25
N GLU A 558 12.43 1.27 -8.87
CA GLU A 558 12.69 1.47 -10.30
C GLU A 558 12.02 0.40 -11.19
N GLU A 559 11.41 -0.63 -10.59
CA GLU A 559 10.63 -1.64 -11.28
C GLU A 559 9.15 -1.20 -11.32
N PRO A 560 8.53 -0.99 -12.50
CA PRO A 560 7.19 -0.39 -12.61
C PRO A 560 6.09 -1.14 -11.83
N ILE A 561 6.05 -2.47 -11.89
CA ILE A 561 5.04 -3.27 -11.19
C ILE A 561 5.17 -3.13 -9.67
N TYR A 562 6.41 -3.12 -9.16
CA TYR A 562 6.64 -2.89 -7.73
C TYR A 562 6.21 -1.47 -7.32
N ARG A 563 6.60 -0.45 -8.08
CA ARG A 563 6.28 0.95 -7.79
C ARG A 563 4.76 1.21 -7.81
N ILE A 564 4.02 0.67 -8.78
CA ILE A 564 2.54 0.79 -8.77
C ILE A 564 1.90 0.01 -7.63
N SER A 565 2.50 -1.10 -7.15
CA SER A 565 1.98 -1.83 -6.00
C SER A 565 2.08 -1.03 -4.70
N ILE A 566 3.06 -0.13 -4.59
CA ILE A 566 3.17 0.82 -3.46
C ILE A 566 2.12 1.94 -3.56
N ALA A 567 1.75 2.34 -4.77
CA ALA A 567 0.74 3.36 -5.02
C ALA A 567 -0.71 2.86 -4.89
N THR A 568 -0.89 1.54 -4.91
CA THR A 568 -2.21 0.88 -5.00
C THR A 568 -2.80 0.54 -3.64
#